data_d7bbcc8b049b541a803fa9bc28d77d9c
#
_entry.id   d7bbcc8b049b541a803fa9bc28d77d9c
#
_cell.length_a   1.000
_cell.length_b   1.000
_cell.length_c   1.000
_cell.angle_alpha   90.00
_cell.angle_beta   90.00
_cell.angle_gamma   90.00
#
_symmetry.space_group_name_H-M   'P 1'
#
loop_
_entity.id
_entity.type
_entity.pdbx_description
1 polymer ?
#
loop_
_entity_poly.entity_id
_entity_poly.type
_entity_poly.pdbx_seq_one_letter_code
_entity_poly.pdbx_strand_id
1 'polypeptide(L)'
;MMMWRELFAKAGPLKILMIGLALAWTALHMAPAQAAGTASAPGAVVYFHSPSDGARVPQRFAVKIGLKEMGVAPAGVVKEFTGHHHLLVDTDMVPLDQPIPSDYNHIHFGNGQTETTLTLPPGTHTLQLLLGDHEHIPHQPPVMSKKITIYVR
;
A
#
# COMPACT_ATOMS: atom_id res chain seq x y z
N MET A 1 34.42 -69.44 -63.10
CA MET A 1 33.24 -70.17 -62.65
C MET A 1 32.64 -69.46 -61.51
N MET A 2 31.81 -68.59 -61.79
CA MET A 2 30.36 -68.44 -61.66
C MET A 2 29.88 -68.25 -60.23
N MET A 3 29.24 -67.08 -60.09
CA MET A 3 28.09 -66.81 -59.20
C MET A 3 28.43 -66.56 -57.72
N TRP A 4 28.67 -65.30 -57.45
CA TRP A 4 28.21 -64.62 -56.20
C TRP A 4 28.25 -63.11 -56.46
N ARG A 5 27.49 -62.65 -57.44
CA ARG A 5 27.12 -61.21 -57.56
C ARG A 5 25.60 -61.21 -57.48
N GLU A 6 25.06 -60.43 -56.67
CA GLU A 6 23.67 -60.10 -56.46
C GLU A 6 23.15 -60.38 -55.05
N LEU A 7 23.58 -59.61 -54.05
CA LEU A 7 22.84 -59.54 -52.79
C LEU A 7 23.17 -58.27 -51.98
N PHE A 8 23.44 -57.15 -52.60
CA PHE A 8 23.49 -55.86 -51.87
C PHE A 8 22.82 -54.74 -52.72
N ALA A 9 21.51 -54.82 -52.85
CA ALA A 9 20.75 -53.67 -53.32
C ALA A 9 19.46 -53.59 -52.49
N LYS A 10 19.38 -52.53 -51.70
CA LYS A 10 18.23 -51.84 -51.11
C LYS A 10 18.29 -51.72 -49.58
N ALA A 11 19.20 -50.91 -49.10
CA ALA A 11 18.99 -50.20 -47.86
C ALA A 11 18.61 -48.73 -48.19
N GLY A 12 17.35 -48.44 -48.13
CA GLY A 12 16.86 -47.06 -48.30
C GLY A 12 17.22 -46.22 -47.04
N PRO A 13 17.32 -44.89 -47.19
CA PRO A 13 17.70 -44.02 -46.10
C PRO A 13 16.63 -44.02 -45.00
N LEU A 14 17.01 -44.47 -43.81
CA LEU A 14 16.24 -44.36 -42.58
C LEU A 14 16.06 -42.86 -42.23
N LYS A 15 14.88 -42.32 -42.48
CA LYS A 15 14.54 -40.97 -42.07
C LYS A 15 14.38 -40.98 -40.54
N ILE A 16 15.40 -40.53 -39.83
CA ILE A 16 15.33 -40.26 -38.40
C ILE A 16 14.42 -39.03 -38.24
N LEU A 17 13.18 -39.26 -37.81
CA LEU A 17 12.23 -38.22 -37.42
C LEU A 17 12.69 -37.70 -36.04
N MET A 18 13.42 -36.60 -36.02
CA MET A 18 13.77 -35.89 -34.80
C MET A 18 12.52 -35.18 -34.30
N ILE A 19 11.79 -35.82 -33.36
CA ILE A 19 10.71 -35.15 -32.61
C ILE A 19 11.41 -34.25 -31.59
N GLY A 20 11.51 -32.98 -31.94
CA GLY A 20 11.95 -31.93 -31.01
C GLY A 20 10.91 -31.72 -29.93
N LEU A 21 11.18 -32.24 -28.73
CA LEU A 21 10.36 -31.96 -27.53
C LEU A 21 10.66 -30.52 -27.10
N ALA A 22 9.87 -29.56 -27.55
CA ALA A 22 9.93 -28.19 -27.07
C ALA A 22 9.35 -28.18 -25.64
N LEU A 23 10.23 -28.23 -24.63
CA LEU A 23 9.90 -27.93 -23.25
C LEU A 23 9.56 -26.43 -23.17
N ALA A 24 8.28 -26.10 -23.27
CA ALA A 24 7.78 -24.77 -22.94
C ALA A 24 7.96 -24.56 -21.44
N TRP A 25 9.01 -23.86 -21.07
CA TRP A 25 9.21 -23.37 -19.71
C TRP A 25 8.22 -22.24 -19.49
N THR A 26 7.05 -22.54 -18.95
CA THR A 26 6.13 -21.53 -18.42
C THR A 26 6.78 -20.95 -17.17
N ALA A 27 7.50 -19.85 -17.32
CA ALA A 27 7.93 -19.05 -16.18
C ALA A 27 6.66 -18.55 -15.46
N LEU A 28 6.33 -19.19 -14.34
CA LEU A 28 5.30 -18.71 -13.43
C LEU A 28 5.79 -17.38 -12.86
N HIS A 29 5.33 -16.28 -13.42
CA HIS A 29 5.59 -14.95 -12.89
C HIS A 29 4.78 -14.84 -11.60
N MET A 30 5.40 -15.16 -10.46
CA MET A 30 4.87 -14.78 -9.16
C MET A 30 4.93 -13.25 -9.10
N ALA A 31 3.76 -12.61 -9.20
CA ALA A 31 3.67 -11.20 -8.85
C ALA A 31 4.19 -11.04 -7.42
N PRO A 32 4.98 -9.99 -7.13
CA PRO A 32 5.41 -9.73 -5.77
C PRO A 32 4.16 -9.64 -4.89
N ALA A 33 4.11 -10.40 -3.81
CA ALA A 33 3.06 -10.26 -2.80
C ALA A 33 3.18 -8.83 -2.26
N GLN A 34 2.16 -8.00 -2.48
CA GLN A 34 2.10 -6.67 -1.89
C GLN A 34 2.06 -6.84 -0.36
N ALA A 35 2.87 -6.05 0.32
CA ALA A 35 2.89 -6.09 1.77
C ALA A 35 1.52 -5.66 2.29
N ALA A 36 0.81 -6.57 2.93
CA ALA A 36 -0.40 -6.21 3.66
C ALA A 36 0.01 -5.51 4.96
N GLY A 37 -0.64 -4.40 5.28
CA GLY A 37 -0.43 -3.73 6.57
C GLY A 37 -0.77 -4.66 7.75
N THR A 38 -0.23 -4.36 8.92
CA THR A 38 -0.49 -5.13 10.13
C THR A 38 -1.96 -5.07 10.55
N ALA A 39 -2.43 -6.05 11.33
CA ALA A 39 -3.81 -6.10 11.79
C ALA A 39 -4.16 -4.90 12.67
N SER A 40 -5.34 -4.30 12.45
CA SER A 40 -5.91 -3.34 13.41
C SER A 40 -6.65 -4.05 14.53
N ALA A 41 -6.73 -3.41 15.70
CA ALA A 41 -7.56 -3.91 16.80
C ALA A 41 -9.06 -3.83 16.44
N PRO A 42 -9.89 -4.80 16.88
CA PRO A 42 -11.33 -4.71 16.72
C PRO A 42 -11.89 -3.41 17.33
N GLY A 43 -12.71 -2.69 16.56
CA GLY A 43 -13.30 -1.43 17.03
C GLY A 43 -12.35 -0.22 17.00
N ALA A 44 -11.16 -0.34 16.40
CA ALA A 44 -10.22 0.77 16.24
C ALA A 44 -10.84 1.95 15.50
N VAL A 45 -10.69 3.15 16.05
CA VAL A 45 -11.23 4.39 15.48
C VAL A 45 -10.22 5.52 15.63
N VAL A 46 -9.88 6.16 14.52
CA VAL A 46 -9.17 7.44 14.49
C VAL A 46 -10.16 8.58 14.18
N TYR A 47 -10.02 9.72 14.85
CA TYR A 47 -10.96 10.82 14.71
C TYR A 47 -10.32 12.18 14.99
N PHE A 48 -10.93 13.26 14.48
CA PHE A 48 -10.54 14.62 14.82
C PHE A 48 -11.15 15.03 16.14
N HIS A 49 -10.33 15.44 17.10
CA HIS A 49 -10.77 16.25 18.24
C HIS A 49 -11.07 17.69 17.80
N SER A 50 -10.19 18.21 16.93
CA SER A 50 -10.36 19.50 16.27
C SER A 50 -9.54 19.54 14.96
N PRO A 51 -10.02 20.28 13.93
CA PRO A 51 -11.31 20.91 13.81
C PRO A 51 -12.44 19.90 13.60
N SER A 52 -13.70 20.31 13.81
CA SER A 52 -14.88 19.55 13.41
C SER A 52 -15.19 19.75 11.94
N ASP A 53 -15.99 18.85 11.36
CA ASP A 53 -16.54 19.03 10.02
C ASP A 53 -17.36 20.34 9.93
N GLY A 54 -17.18 21.09 8.83
CA GLY A 54 -17.80 22.40 8.62
C GLY A 54 -17.17 23.56 9.40
N ALA A 55 -16.08 23.33 10.15
CA ALA A 55 -15.46 24.37 10.97
C ALA A 55 -14.91 25.53 10.13
N ARG A 56 -15.03 26.75 10.66
CA ARG A 56 -14.35 27.95 10.16
C ARG A 56 -13.11 28.21 11.01
N VAL A 57 -11.95 28.22 10.39
CA VAL A 57 -10.66 28.34 11.09
C VAL A 57 -9.82 29.48 10.52
N PRO A 58 -8.92 30.07 11.30
CA PRO A 58 -7.91 30.99 10.75
C PRO A 58 -6.92 30.23 9.88
N GLN A 59 -6.09 30.95 9.10
CA GLN A 59 -5.08 30.32 8.23
C GLN A 59 -4.12 29.41 9.02
N ARG A 60 -3.79 29.77 10.24
CA ARG A 60 -2.96 28.96 11.15
C ARG A 60 -3.84 28.42 12.28
N PHE A 61 -4.02 27.11 12.33
CA PHE A 61 -4.89 26.44 13.29
C PHE A 61 -4.32 25.11 13.77
N ALA A 62 -4.75 24.67 14.96
CA ALA A 62 -4.34 23.39 15.51
C ALA A 62 -5.24 22.26 14.99
N VAL A 63 -4.64 21.14 14.64
CA VAL A 63 -5.30 19.84 14.41
C VAL A 63 -4.96 18.93 15.56
N LYS A 64 -5.97 18.40 16.23
CA LYS A 64 -5.84 17.44 17.35
C LYS A 64 -6.53 16.14 16.99
N ILE A 65 -5.83 15.04 17.23
CA ILE A 65 -6.20 13.69 16.77
C ILE A 65 -6.49 12.81 17.99
N GLY A 66 -7.53 11.99 17.88
CA GLY A 66 -7.85 10.95 18.84
C GLY A 66 -7.78 9.57 18.21
N LEU A 67 -7.39 8.58 19.02
CA LEU A 67 -7.34 7.16 18.63
C LEU A 67 -7.98 6.34 19.75
N LYS A 68 -8.82 5.36 19.41
CA LYS A 68 -9.43 4.39 20.33
C LYS A 68 -9.05 2.98 19.93
N GLU A 69 -8.98 2.08 20.91
CA GLU A 69 -8.70 0.65 20.80
C GLU A 69 -7.31 0.31 20.20
N MET A 70 -6.50 1.31 19.87
CA MET A 70 -5.10 1.13 19.46
C MET A 70 -4.20 2.14 20.15
N GLY A 71 -2.92 1.82 20.24
CA GLY A 71 -1.90 2.72 20.76
C GLY A 71 -1.21 3.52 19.66
N VAL A 72 -0.70 4.70 20.02
CA VAL A 72 0.20 5.47 19.17
C VAL A 72 1.63 5.02 19.44
N ALA A 73 2.38 4.73 18.38
CA ALA A 73 3.81 4.41 18.44
C ALA A 73 4.55 5.18 17.32
N PRO A 74 5.82 5.52 17.53
CA PRO A 74 6.63 6.08 16.46
C PRO A 74 6.78 5.12 15.26
N ALA A 75 7.02 5.67 14.07
CA ALA A 75 7.38 4.90 12.88
C ALA A 75 8.59 3.99 13.15
N GLY A 76 8.59 2.78 12.59
CA GLY A 76 9.63 1.77 12.82
C GLY A 76 9.48 0.96 14.10
N VAL A 77 8.58 1.34 15.03
CA VAL A 77 8.34 0.57 16.26
C VAL A 77 7.35 -0.56 16.00
N VAL A 78 7.84 -1.79 16.06
CA VAL A 78 7.02 -3.00 15.91
C VAL A 78 6.35 -3.34 17.23
N LYS A 79 5.06 -3.06 17.33
CA LYS A 79 4.23 -3.42 18.48
C LYS A 79 2.80 -3.68 18.03
N GLU A 80 2.21 -4.76 18.50
CA GLU A 80 0.84 -5.14 18.16
C GLU A 80 -0.16 -4.05 18.53
N PHE A 81 -1.14 -3.82 17.65
CA PHE A 81 -2.19 -2.80 17.79
C PHE A 81 -1.66 -1.39 18.08
N THR A 82 -0.55 -1.05 17.46
CA THR A 82 -0.02 0.32 17.48
C THR A 82 0.29 0.81 16.07
N GLY A 83 0.25 2.14 15.91
CA GLY A 83 0.58 2.80 14.68
C GLY A 83 0.82 4.28 14.88
N HIS A 84 1.06 5.00 13.79
CA HIS A 84 1.22 6.45 13.81
C HIS A 84 0.30 7.12 12.81
N HIS A 85 -0.02 8.37 13.11
CA HIS A 85 -0.99 9.13 12.33
C HIS A 85 -0.40 9.64 11.03
N HIS A 86 -1.25 9.67 10.00
CA HIS A 86 -1.07 10.44 8.77
C HIS A 86 -2.28 11.34 8.59
N LEU A 87 -2.07 12.56 8.11
CA LEU A 87 -3.13 13.50 7.78
C LEU A 87 -3.09 13.83 6.30
N LEU A 88 -4.16 13.49 5.62
CA LEU A 88 -4.38 13.78 4.21
C LEU A 88 -5.06 15.14 4.10
N VAL A 89 -4.45 16.06 3.34
CA VAL A 89 -4.93 17.43 3.13
C VAL A 89 -5.20 17.63 1.64
N ASP A 90 -6.43 17.95 1.27
CA ASP A 90 -6.85 18.24 -0.11
C ASP A 90 -6.43 17.15 -1.12
N THR A 91 -6.47 15.91 -0.71
CA THR A 91 -6.11 14.78 -1.56
C THR A 91 -7.13 13.64 -1.44
N ASP A 92 -7.07 12.71 -2.37
CA ASP A 92 -7.85 11.48 -2.32
C ASP A 92 -7.16 10.44 -1.42
N MET A 93 -7.89 9.34 -1.16
CA MET A 93 -7.35 8.22 -0.41
C MET A 93 -6.21 7.55 -1.18
N VAL A 94 -5.14 7.24 -0.47
CA VAL A 94 -3.99 6.49 -0.99
C VAL A 94 -4.31 5.00 -1.14
N PRO A 95 -3.54 4.23 -1.94
CA PRO A 95 -3.60 2.78 -1.93
C PRO A 95 -3.39 2.24 -0.51
N LEU A 96 -4.22 1.25 -0.11
CA LEU A 96 -4.22 0.73 1.26
C LEU A 96 -3.24 -0.44 1.49
N ASP A 97 -2.53 -0.82 0.46
CA ASP A 97 -1.57 -1.92 0.41
C ASP A 97 -0.13 -1.46 0.13
N GLN A 98 0.11 -0.17 0.25
CA GLN A 98 1.40 0.47 0.01
C GLN A 98 1.71 1.48 1.12
N PRO A 99 3.00 1.83 1.31
CA PRO A 99 3.37 2.89 2.25
C PRO A 99 2.69 4.21 1.90
N ILE A 100 2.10 4.85 2.92
CA ILE A 100 1.50 6.18 2.81
C ILE A 100 2.60 7.18 2.45
N PRO A 101 2.44 8.00 1.39
CA PRO A 101 3.42 9.03 1.06
C PRO A 101 3.67 10.01 2.22
N SER A 102 4.81 10.68 2.18
CA SER A 102 5.12 11.79 3.08
C SER A 102 5.50 13.01 2.24
N ASP A 103 4.54 13.91 2.05
CA ASP A 103 4.68 15.11 1.24
C ASP A 103 3.76 16.22 1.76
N TYR A 104 3.57 17.29 0.99
CA TYR A 104 2.75 18.43 1.37
C TYR A 104 1.27 18.09 1.65
N ASN A 105 0.72 17.09 0.96
CA ASN A 105 -0.67 16.66 1.10
C ASN A 105 -0.83 15.45 2.04
N HIS A 106 0.28 14.78 2.41
CA HIS A 106 0.32 13.61 3.28
C HIS A 106 1.25 13.87 4.46
N ILE A 107 0.71 14.51 5.50
CA ILE A 107 1.50 14.92 6.67
C ILE A 107 1.74 13.73 7.58
N HIS A 108 3.00 13.42 7.84
CA HIS A 108 3.46 12.27 8.59
C HIS A 108 3.76 12.62 10.05
N PHE A 109 3.20 11.86 10.99
CA PHE A 109 3.39 12.02 12.44
C PHE A 109 4.32 10.95 13.02
N GLY A 110 5.48 10.77 12.38
CA GLY A 110 6.40 9.64 12.61
C GLY A 110 7.02 9.54 14.00
N ASN A 111 6.90 10.55 14.85
CA ASN A 111 7.35 10.49 16.25
C ASN A 111 6.22 10.18 17.23
N GLY A 112 5.04 9.76 16.74
CA GLY A 112 3.89 9.47 17.58
C GLY A 112 3.14 10.71 18.07
N GLN A 113 3.22 11.83 17.34
CA GLN A 113 2.48 13.04 17.67
C GLN A 113 0.97 12.81 17.47
N THR A 114 0.18 13.46 18.31
CA THR A 114 -1.29 13.44 18.27
C THR A 114 -1.89 14.83 17.96
N GLU A 115 -1.03 15.80 17.71
CA GLU A 115 -1.43 17.16 17.31
C GLU A 115 -0.40 17.81 16.42
N THR A 116 -0.85 18.79 15.62
CA THR A 116 0.00 19.65 14.82
C THR A 116 -0.65 21.01 14.61
N THR A 117 0.12 21.97 14.11
CA THR A 117 -0.41 23.24 13.61
C THR A 117 -0.28 23.26 12.10
N LEU A 118 -1.42 23.42 11.41
CA LEU A 118 -1.46 23.64 9.96
C LEU A 118 -1.50 25.13 9.63
N THR A 119 -0.94 25.47 8.47
CA THR A 119 -1.11 26.76 7.83
C THR A 119 -1.59 26.51 6.41
N LEU A 120 -2.84 26.91 6.13
CA LEU A 120 -3.47 26.76 4.81
C LEU A 120 -3.94 28.14 4.30
N PRO A 121 -3.95 28.34 2.97
CA PRO A 121 -4.47 29.57 2.40
C PRO A 121 -5.99 29.69 2.67
N PRO A 122 -6.58 30.89 2.55
CA PRO A 122 -8.04 31.05 2.61
C PRO A 122 -8.74 30.21 1.54
N GLY A 123 -9.79 29.49 1.92
CA GLY A 123 -10.53 28.63 1.00
C GLY A 123 -11.22 27.46 1.70
N THR A 124 -11.76 26.56 0.90
CA THR A 124 -12.34 25.30 1.34
C THR A 124 -11.28 24.22 1.25
N HIS A 125 -11.05 23.49 2.33
CA HIS A 125 -10.08 22.43 2.41
C HIS A 125 -10.70 21.14 2.95
N THR A 126 -10.15 20.01 2.59
CA THR A 126 -10.54 18.70 3.12
C THR A 126 -9.42 18.11 3.96
N LEU A 127 -9.79 17.45 5.06
CA LEU A 127 -8.86 16.74 5.94
C LEU A 127 -9.37 15.32 6.18
N GLN A 128 -8.46 14.35 6.17
CA GLN A 128 -8.77 12.97 6.54
C GLN A 128 -7.60 12.33 7.28
N LEU A 129 -7.89 11.53 8.30
CA LEU A 129 -6.88 10.79 9.05
C LEU A 129 -6.79 9.35 8.57
N LEU A 130 -5.57 8.82 8.56
CA LEU A 130 -5.25 7.44 8.26
C LEU A 130 -4.14 6.99 9.23
N LEU A 131 -4.28 5.78 9.81
CA LEU A 131 -3.27 5.21 10.69
C LEU A 131 -2.39 4.26 9.89
N GLY A 132 -1.08 4.51 9.90
CA GLY A 132 -0.05 3.66 9.31
C GLY A 132 0.62 2.79 10.37
N ASP A 133 1.04 1.60 9.99
CA ASP A 133 1.85 0.72 10.82
C ASP A 133 3.33 1.14 10.85
N HIS A 134 4.21 0.32 11.43
CA HIS A 134 5.63 0.63 11.55
C HIS A 134 6.36 0.85 10.21
N GLU A 135 5.82 0.33 9.09
CA GLU A 135 6.32 0.50 7.72
C GLU A 135 5.51 1.54 6.92
N HIS A 136 4.64 2.32 7.58
CA HIS A 136 3.75 3.31 6.97
C HIS A 136 2.62 2.71 6.13
N ILE A 137 2.40 1.39 6.18
CA ILE A 137 1.33 0.74 5.45
C ILE A 137 0.04 0.86 6.26
N PRO A 138 -1.11 1.22 5.65
CA PRO A 138 -2.38 1.24 6.36
C PRO A 138 -2.73 -0.11 6.99
N HIS A 139 -3.23 -0.11 8.23
CA HIS A 139 -3.65 -1.34 8.91
C HIS A 139 -4.76 -2.09 8.17
N GLN A 140 -4.94 -3.38 8.47
CA GLN A 140 -6.01 -4.23 7.92
C GLN A 140 -6.94 -4.76 9.05
N PRO A 141 -8.24 -4.41 9.01
CA PRO A 141 -8.88 -3.39 8.18
C PRO A 141 -8.33 -1.98 8.43
N PRO A 142 -8.44 -1.05 7.44
CA PRO A 142 -7.84 0.27 7.56
C PRO A 142 -8.52 1.10 8.66
N VAL A 143 -7.71 1.76 9.47
CA VAL A 143 -8.16 2.67 10.54
C VAL A 143 -8.09 4.10 9.99
N MET A 144 -9.23 4.61 9.53
CA MET A 144 -9.35 5.92 8.92
C MET A 144 -10.53 6.71 9.45
N SER A 145 -10.42 8.04 9.45
CA SER A 145 -11.52 8.91 9.82
C SER A 145 -12.48 9.14 8.64
N LYS A 146 -13.64 9.72 8.94
CA LYS A 146 -14.39 10.42 7.90
C LYS A 146 -13.55 11.57 7.35
N LYS A 147 -13.70 11.84 6.04
CA LYS A 147 -13.17 13.08 5.43
C LYS A 147 -14.02 14.23 5.92
N ILE A 148 -13.40 15.26 6.47
CA ILE A 148 -14.06 16.48 6.92
C ILE A 148 -13.74 17.64 5.99
N THR A 149 -14.63 18.61 5.92
CA THR A 149 -14.45 19.86 5.18
C THR A 149 -14.30 21.02 6.17
N ILE A 150 -13.32 21.88 5.95
CA ILE A 150 -13.11 23.10 6.74
C ILE A 150 -13.06 24.33 5.84
N TYR A 151 -13.32 25.50 6.41
CA TYR A 151 -13.31 26.78 5.71
C TYR A 151 -12.27 27.69 6.37
N VAL A 152 -11.15 27.89 5.68
CA VAL A 152 -10.05 28.77 6.12
C VAL A 152 -10.34 30.22 5.72
N ARG A 153 -10.11 31.20 6.65
CA ARG A 153 -10.36 32.63 6.46
C ARG A 153 -9.25 33.52 7.05
#